data_4840e94717bd8fb6ad694c025de52cde
#
_entry.id   4840e94717bd8fb6ad694c025de52cde
#
_cell.length_a   1.000
_cell.length_b   1.000
_cell.length_c   1.000
_cell.angle_alpha   90.00
_cell.angle_beta   90.00
_cell.angle_gamma   90.00
#
_symmetry.space_group_name_H-M   'P 1'
#
loop_
_entity.id
_entity.type
_entity.pdbx_description
1 polymer ?
#
loop_
_entity_poly.entity_id
_entity_poly.type
_entity_poly.pdbx_seq_one_letter_code
_entity_poly.pdbx_strand_id
1 'polypeptide(L)'
;DALIGVSMTGIASGVVLGLNMRKASDVVKRENTRVAKLIGINKAARCTTVKPAGTTSLVLGTSSGIHAWHNKYYIRRLRVGKNEAIYSYLKSNHPELLEDDYFRPHDTAVISIPQSAPKGSIIRTEKVMDMLERVKLIASEWVKPGHRAGSNSHNVSATVSVKSDEWKQAG
;
A
#
# COMPACT_ATOMS: atom_id res chain seq x y z
N ASP A 1 -17.03 14.26 -14.74
CA ASP A 1 -15.69 14.69 -14.33
C ASP A 1 -14.68 13.59 -14.62
N ALA A 2 -13.53 13.96 -15.20
CA ALA A 2 -12.41 13.04 -15.34
C ALA A 2 -11.72 12.90 -13.98
N LEU A 3 -11.47 11.65 -13.56
CA LEU A 3 -10.79 11.31 -12.32
C LEU A 3 -9.65 10.34 -12.62
N ILE A 4 -8.47 10.59 -12.06
CA ILE A 4 -7.35 9.65 -12.02
C ILE A 4 -6.86 9.52 -10.58
N GLY A 5 -6.20 8.43 -10.26
CA GLY A 5 -5.70 8.18 -8.92
C GLY A 5 -4.25 7.74 -8.94
N VAL A 6 -3.31 8.69 -9.07
CA VAL A 6 -1.89 8.39 -8.89
C VAL A 6 -1.65 8.17 -7.41
N SER A 7 -1.23 6.95 -7.06
CA SER A 7 -1.02 6.53 -5.68
C SER A 7 0.47 6.26 -5.42
N MET A 8 0.90 6.52 -4.20
CA MET A 8 2.20 6.12 -3.69
C MET A 8 2.07 4.86 -2.83
N THR A 9 3.08 3.99 -2.90
CA THR A 9 3.23 2.86 -1.97
C THR A 9 4.58 2.95 -1.26
N GLY A 10 4.79 2.16 -0.22
CA GLY A 10 6.04 2.20 0.54
C GLY A 10 6.19 3.42 1.47
N ILE A 11 5.10 4.10 1.80
CA ILE A 11 5.14 5.29 2.67
C ILE A 11 5.73 4.92 4.04
N ALA A 12 5.27 3.83 4.64
CA ALA A 12 5.77 3.36 5.93
C ALA A 12 7.15 2.68 5.86
N SER A 13 7.73 2.51 4.69
CA SER A 13 9.15 2.14 4.52
C SER A 13 10.10 3.33 4.71
N GLY A 14 9.56 4.53 4.88
CA GLY A 14 10.29 5.73 5.32
C GLY A 14 10.78 6.65 4.19
N VAL A 15 11.11 6.12 3.03
CA VAL A 15 11.70 6.91 1.92
C VAL A 15 10.75 8.01 1.43
N VAL A 16 9.46 7.70 1.28
CA VAL A 16 8.45 8.63 0.77
C VAL A 16 8.25 9.83 1.70
N LEU A 17 8.39 9.65 3.01
CA LEU A 17 8.17 10.71 4.00
C LEU A 17 9.20 11.84 3.93
N GLY A 18 10.37 11.58 3.33
CA GLY A 18 11.41 12.59 3.08
C GLY A 18 11.25 13.37 1.77
N LEU A 19 10.26 13.03 0.94
CA LEU A 19 10.05 13.66 -0.37
C LEU A 19 9.21 14.94 -0.27
N ASN A 20 9.43 15.88 -1.20
CA ASN A 20 8.53 17.03 -1.35
C ASN A 20 7.28 16.61 -2.13
N MET A 21 6.28 16.09 -1.40
CA MET A 21 5.05 15.53 -1.97
C MET A 21 4.20 16.58 -2.69
N ARG A 22 4.23 17.83 -2.22
CA ARG A 22 3.51 18.95 -2.87
C ARG A 22 4.06 19.22 -4.26
N LYS A 23 5.39 19.30 -4.42
CA LYS A 23 6.02 19.43 -5.76
C LYS A 23 5.72 18.21 -6.64
N ALA A 24 5.76 17.00 -6.07
CA ALA A 24 5.42 15.78 -6.80
C ALA A 24 3.95 15.80 -7.30
N SER A 25 3.02 16.25 -6.46
CA SER A 25 1.62 16.43 -6.82
C SER A 25 1.43 17.45 -7.98
N ASP A 26 2.20 18.53 -7.98
CA ASP A 26 2.19 19.52 -9.08
C ASP A 26 2.71 18.93 -10.40
N VAL A 27 3.73 18.06 -10.33
CA VAL A 27 4.20 17.31 -11.51
C VAL A 27 3.08 16.43 -12.07
N VAL A 28 2.37 15.68 -11.22
CA VAL A 28 1.24 14.83 -11.63
C VAL A 28 0.15 15.66 -12.31
N LYS A 29 -0.22 16.82 -11.77
CA LYS A 29 -1.21 17.71 -12.38
C LYS A 29 -0.78 18.25 -13.74
N ARG A 30 0.49 18.65 -13.89
CA ARG A 30 1.02 19.12 -15.17
C ARG A 30 0.99 18.01 -16.21
N GLU A 31 1.46 16.84 -15.85
CA GLU A 31 1.48 15.69 -16.77
C GLU A 31 0.05 15.26 -17.16
N ASN A 32 -0.88 15.22 -16.23
CA ASN A 32 -2.29 14.99 -16.53
C ASN A 32 -2.83 16.02 -17.53
N THR A 33 -2.50 17.31 -17.37
CA THR A 33 -2.92 18.36 -18.31
C THR A 33 -2.32 18.15 -19.70
N ARG A 34 -1.03 17.79 -19.78
CA ARG A 34 -0.33 17.53 -21.05
C ARG A 34 -0.95 16.35 -21.80
N VAL A 35 -1.14 15.22 -21.11
CA VAL A 35 -1.68 14.00 -21.72
C VAL A 35 -3.15 14.16 -22.09
N ALA A 36 -3.97 14.76 -21.23
CA ALA A 36 -5.38 15.01 -21.52
C ALA A 36 -5.56 15.85 -22.81
N LYS A 37 -4.73 16.89 -22.99
CA LYS A 37 -4.72 17.69 -24.23
C LYS A 37 -4.31 16.83 -25.44
N LEU A 38 -3.30 15.97 -25.28
CA LEU A 38 -2.79 15.13 -26.38
C LEU A 38 -3.85 14.14 -26.91
N ILE A 39 -4.62 13.53 -25.99
CA ILE A 39 -5.65 12.52 -26.34
C ILE A 39 -7.05 13.12 -26.49
N GLY A 40 -7.21 14.44 -26.38
CA GLY A 40 -8.48 15.14 -26.64
C GLY A 40 -9.56 14.95 -25.57
N ILE A 41 -9.18 14.77 -24.30
CA ILE A 41 -10.12 14.64 -23.18
C ILE A 41 -9.95 15.78 -22.16
N ASN A 42 -10.91 15.93 -21.25
CA ASN A 42 -10.79 16.87 -20.15
C ASN A 42 -9.72 16.44 -19.16
N LYS A 43 -8.96 17.42 -18.64
CA LYS A 43 -8.00 17.18 -17.53
C LYS A 43 -8.77 16.73 -16.28
N ALA A 44 -8.22 15.78 -15.54
CA ALA A 44 -8.83 15.25 -14.35
C ALA A 44 -9.02 16.32 -13.27
N ALA A 45 -10.19 16.30 -12.63
CA ALA A 45 -10.52 17.17 -11.50
C ALA A 45 -9.72 16.78 -10.24
N ARG A 46 -9.36 15.50 -10.11
CA ARG A 46 -8.60 14.92 -8.98
C ARG A 46 -7.54 13.96 -9.53
N CYS A 47 -6.29 14.13 -9.09
CA CYS A 47 -5.17 13.41 -9.68
C CYS A 47 -4.45 12.46 -8.70
N THR A 48 -4.41 12.79 -7.42
CA THR A 48 -3.61 12.07 -6.44
C THR A 48 -4.48 11.43 -5.35
N THR A 49 -4.07 10.25 -4.90
CA THR A 49 -4.74 9.47 -3.86
C THR A 49 -3.72 8.59 -3.14
N VAL A 50 -4.13 7.90 -2.10
CA VAL A 50 -3.37 6.77 -1.55
C VAL A 50 -4.30 5.59 -1.35
N LYS A 51 -3.90 4.46 -1.92
CA LYS A 51 -4.59 3.18 -1.81
C LYS A 51 -3.63 2.10 -1.33
N PRO A 52 -4.10 1.08 -0.63
CA PRO A 52 -3.30 -0.11 -0.34
C PRO A 52 -2.87 -0.78 -1.65
N ALA A 53 -1.60 -1.10 -1.75
CA ALA A 53 -1.02 -1.75 -2.94
C ALA A 53 -0.59 -3.19 -2.60
N GLY A 54 -1.52 -4.03 -2.21
CA GLY A 54 -1.29 -5.37 -1.64
C GLY A 54 -0.20 -6.18 -2.37
N THR A 55 -0.51 -6.73 -3.54
CA THR A 55 0.43 -7.57 -4.30
C THR A 55 1.61 -6.78 -4.86
N THR A 56 1.38 -5.59 -5.42
CA THR A 56 2.43 -4.75 -6.01
C THR A 56 3.49 -4.37 -4.99
N SER A 57 3.10 -4.00 -3.77
CA SER A 57 4.06 -3.66 -2.72
C SER A 57 4.95 -4.83 -2.31
N LEU A 58 4.43 -6.06 -2.39
CA LEU A 58 5.22 -7.27 -2.12
C LEU A 58 6.28 -7.52 -3.18
N VAL A 59 5.91 -7.40 -4.46
CA VAL A 59 6.86 -7.52 -5.58
C VAL A 59 7.96 -6.48 -5.46
N LEU A 60 7.61 -5.26 -5.02
CA LEU A 60 8.57 -4.18 -4.81
C LEU A 60 9.34 -4.27 -3.48
N GLY A 61 9.03 -5.24 -2.61
CA GLY A 61 9.66 -5.37 -1.29
C GLY A 61 9.42 -4.16 -0.38
N THR A 62 8.24 -3.52 -0.46
CA THR A 62 7.93 -2.31 0.30
C THR A 62 6.59 -2.42 1.03
N SER A 63 6.28 -1.47 1.93
CA SER A 63 5.02 -1.45 2.67
C SER A 63 3.82 -1.13 1.76
N SER A 64 2.64 -1.64 2.12
CA SER A 64 1.40 -1.46 1.35
C SER A 64 0.80 -0.07 1.58
N GLY A 65 0.96 0.83 0.61
CA GLY A 65 0.47 2.20 0.70
C GLY A 65 1.02 2.91 1.94
N ILE A 66 0.12 3.37 2.81
CA ILE A 66 0.46 4.08 4.05
C ILE A 66 0.64 3.14 5.26
N HIS A 67 0.28 1.86 5.11
CA HIS A 67 0.27 0.91 6.22
C HIS A 67 1.67 0.54 6.67
N ALA A 68 1.84 0.41 7.98
CA ALA A 68 3.05 -0.12 8.59
C ALA A 68 3.30 -1.58 8.18
N TRP A 69 4.54 -2.00 8.26
CA TRP A 69 4.91 -3.42 8.13
C TRP A 69 4.29 -4.24 9.26
N HIS A 70 3.94 -5.49 8.96
CA HIS A 70 3.35 -6.39 9.94
C HIS A 70 4.24 -6.57 11.17
N ASN A 71 5.54 -6.83 10.95
CA ASN A 71 6.56 -6.91 11.98
C ASN A 71 7.96 -6.75 11.36
N LYS A 72 9.00 -6.62 12.20
CA LYS A 72 10.40 -6.63 11.75
C LYS A 72 10.75 -7.94 11.02
N TYR A 73 10.30 -9.06 11.56
CA TYR A 73 10.39 -10.39 10.97
C TYR A 73 9.03 -11.08 11.09
N TYR A 74 8.55 -11.73 10.05
CA TYR A 74 7.32 -12.50 10.06
C TYR A 74 7.30 -13.55 8.95
N ILE A 75 6.44 -14.53 9.07
CA ILE A 75 6.19 -15.52 8.03
C ILE A 75 4.93 -15.09 7.27
N ARG A 76 5.09 -14.88 5.97
CA ARG A 76 3.96 -14.65 5.08
C ARG A 76 3.46 -15.96 4.53
N ARG A 77 2.17 -16.18 4.67
CA ARG A 77 1.49 -17.40 4.21
C ARG A 77 0.63 -17.08 3.00
N LEU A 78 0.85 -17.81 1.90
CA LEU A 78 0.15 -17.64 0.62
C LEU A 78 -0.49 -18.97 0.21
N ARG A 79 -1.76 -18.91 -0.18
CA ARG A 79 -2.42 -20.08 -0.78
C ARG A 79 -2.05 -20.21 -2.26
N VAL A 80 -1.85 -21.45 -2.70
CA VAL A 80 -1.52 -21.82 -4.08
C VAL A 80 -2.28 -23.09 -4.46
N GLY A 81 -2.79 -23.17 -5.70
CA GLY A 81 -3.37 -24.41 -6.22
C GLY A 81 -2.29 -25.46 -6.45
N LYS A 82 -2.57 -26.71 -6.08
CA LYS A 82 -1.62 -27.82 -6.30
C LYS A 82 -1.39 -28.17 -7.76
N ASN A 83 -2.21 -27.62 -8.66
CA ASN A 83 -2.03 -27.71 -10.12
C ASN A 83 -1.15 -26.61 -10.73
N GLU A 84 -0.69 -25.63 -9.91
CA GLU A 84 0.14 -24.55 -10.39
C GLU A 84 1.63 -24.95 -10.47
N ALA A 85 2.34 -24.42 -11.47
CA ALA A 85 3.76 -24.71 -11.68
C ALA A 85 4.64 -24.38 -10.47
N ILE A 86 4.34 -23.29 -9.77
CA ILE A 86 5.06 -22.88 -8.57
C ILE A 86 4.95 -23.93 -7.45
N TYR A 87 3.78 -24.56 -7.29
CA TYR A 87 3.61 -25.65 -6.31
C TYR A 87 4.50 -26.84 -6.66
N SER A 88 4.48 -27.27 -7.93
CA SER A 88 5.30 -28.41 -8.38
C SER A 88 6.80 -28.15 -8.20
N TYR A 89 7.24 -26.94 -8.52
CA TYR A 89 8.63 -26.52 -8.29
C TYR A 89 9.01 -26.55 -6.80
N LEU A 90 8.21 -25.93 -5.95
CA LEU A 90 8.47 -25.89 -4.51
C LEU A 90 8.41 -27.27 -3.87
N LYS A 91 7.48 -28.12 -4.28
CA LYS A 91 7.38 -29.50 -3.78
C LYS A 91 8.64 -30.32 -4.06
N SER A 92 9.28 -30.09 -5.20
CA SER A 92 10.50 -30.79 -5.59
C SER A 92 11.77 -30.23 -4.98
N ASN A 93 11.84 -28.90 -4.76
CA ASN A 93 13.08 -28.23 -4.38
C ASN A 93 13.07 -27.65 -2.95
N HIS A 94 11.89 -27.30 -2.42
CA HIS A 94 11.71 -26.64 -1.12
C HIS A 94 10.44 -27.12 -0.42
N PRO A 95 10.28 -28.45 -0.18
CA PRO A 95 9.08 -28.99 0.43
C PRO A 95 8.84 -28.46 1.85
N GLU A 96 9.87 -28.00 2.54
CA GLU A 96 9.83 -27.40 3.87
C GLU A 96 9.03 -26.08 3.92
N LEU A 97 8.82 -25.44 2.79
CA LEU A 97 8.02 -24.21 2.68
C LEU A 97 6.52 -24.47 2.47
N LEU A 98 6.13 -25.74 2.25
CA LEU A 98 4.79 -26.13 1.87
C LEU A 98 4.08 -26.88 3.01
N GLU A 99 2.81 -26.56 3.18
CA GLU A 99 1.88 -27.35 3.96
C GLU A 99 0.53 -27.45 3.22
N ASP A 100 -0.28 -28.45 3.54
CA ASP A 100 -1.62 -28.54 2.98
C ASP A 100 -2.54 -27.47 3.58
N ASP A 101 -3.43 -26.88 2.77
CA ASP A 101 -4.44 -25.96 3.27
C ASP A 101 -5.44 -26.72 4.16
N TYR A 102 -5.77 -26.16 5.32
CA TYR A 102 -6.61 -26.79 6.31
C TYR A 102 -8.02 -27.14 5.78
N PHE A 103 -8.61 -26.26 4.97
CA PHE A 103 -9.96 -26.43 4.44
C PHE A 103 -10.00 -27.17 3.11
N ARG A 104 -8.92 -27.13 2.33
CA ARG A 104 -8.83 -27.68 0.98
C ARG A 104 -7.52 -28.45 0.75
N PRO A 105 -7.23 -29.48 1.57
CA PRO A 105 -5.92 -30.17 1.52
C PRO A 105 -5.66 -30.93 0.23
N HIS A 106 -6.68 -31.29 -0.54
CA HIS A 106 -6.55 -32.07 -1.78
C HIS A 106 -6.16 -31.21 -3.00
N ASP A 107 -6.51 -29.93 -3.05
CA ASP A 107 -6.26 -29.09 -4.22
C ASP A 107 -5.47 -27.81 -3.93
N THR A 108 -5.31 -27.46 -2.67
CA THR A 108 -4.68 -26.21 -2.23
C THR A 108 -3.55 -26.49 -1.23
N ALA A 109 -2.45 -25.80 -1.39
CA ALA A 109 -1.34 -25.76 -0.44
C ALA A 109 -1.10 -24.34 0.07
N VAL A 110 -0.39 -24.22 1.18
CA VAL A 110 0.06 -22.95 1.75
C VAL A 110 1.58 -22.88 1.65
N ILE A 111 2.08 -21.80 1.07
CA ILE A 111 3.50 -21.49 1.02
C ILE A 111 3.83 -20.56 2.18
N SER A 112 4.83 -20.90 3.00
CA SER A 112 5.32 -20.10 4.11
C SER A 112 6.64 -19.43 3.74
N ILE A 113 6.63 -18.09 3.60
CA ILE A 113 7.78 -17.31 3.14
C ILE A 113 8.26 -16.39 4.26
N PRO A 114 9.51 -16.55 4.76
CA PRO A 114 10.10 -15.61 5.71
C PRO A 114 10.24 -14.21 5.09
N GLN A 115 9.86 -13.19 5.84
CA GLN A 115 9.93 -11.79 5.43
C GLN A 115 10.67 -10.98 6.50
N SER A 116 11.45 -9.99 6.04
CA SER A 116 12.01 -8.96 6.90
C SER A 116 11.63 -7.58 6.41
N ALA A 117 11.27 -6.69 7.32
CA ALA A 117 11.03 -5.30 6.98
C ALA A 117 12.34 -4.59 6.62
N PRO A 118 12.36 -3.70 5.62
CA PRO A 118 13.52 -2.87 5.32
C PRO A 118 13.97 -2.06 6.55
N LYS A 119 15.27 -1.78 6.63
CA LYS A 119 15.82 -0.97 7.74
C LYS A 119 15.13 0.39 7.80
N GLY A 120 14.71 0.79 8.99
CA GLY A 120 14.01 2.07 9.21
C GLY A 120 12.51 2.05 8.92
N SER A 121 11.94 0.91 8.52
CA SER A 121 10.50 0.79 8.30
C SER A 121 9.70 0.93 9.59
N ILE A 122 8.55 1.58 9.47
CA ILE A 122 7.54 1.64 10.53
C ILE A 122 6.84 0.29 10.61
N ILE A 123 6.72 -0.25 11.81
CA ILE A 123 6.04 -1.53 12.07
C ILE A 123 4.73 -1.31 12.82
N ARG A 124 3.82 -2.28 12.76
CA ARG A 124 2.44 -2.19 13.31
C ARG A 124 2.33 -1.96 14.82
N THR A 125 3.45 -1.95 15.54
CA THR A 125 3.49 -1.60 16.96
C THR A 125 3.46 -0.10 17.22
N GLU A 126 3.45 0.73 16.14
CA GLU A 126 3.30 2.17 16.24
C GLU A 126 2.03 2.57 17.05
N LYS A 127 2.02 3.79 17.55
CA LYS A 127 0.83 4.34 18.21
C LYS A 127 -0.21 4.79 17.19
N VAL A 128 -1.49 4.75 17.59
CA VAL A 128 -2.59 5.21 16.72
C VAL A 128 -2.38 6.65 16.24
N MET A 129 -1.90 7.55 17.12
CA MET A 129 -1.66 8.95 16.78
C MET A 129 -0.58 9.11 15.71
N ASP A 130 0.51 8.34 15.75
CA ASP A 130 1.57 8.38 14.73
C ASP A 130 1.01 8.01 13.34
N MET A 131 0.12 7.03 13.30
CA MET A 131 -0.58 6.65 12.07
C MET A 131 -1.51 7.77 11.58
N LEU A 132 -2.30 8.37 12.46
CA LEU A 132 -3.24 9.45 12.11
C LEU A 132 -2.49 10.72 11.65
N GLU A 133 -1.38 11.07 12.29
CA GLU A 133 -0.52 12.18 11.86
C GLU A 133 0.07 11.92 10.47
N ARG A 134 0.50 10.70 10.19
CA ARG A 134 0.95 10.30 8.85
C ARG A 134 -0.17 10.40 7.82
N VAL A 135 -1.39 9.98 8.13
CA VAL A 135 -2.58 10.16 7.27
C VAL A 135 -2.82 11.64 7.01
N LYS A 136 -2.78 12.49 8.04
CA LYS A 136 -2.95 13.95 7.94
C LYS A 136 -1.88 14.58 7.05
N LEU A 137 -0.62 14.20 7.24
CA LEU A 137 0.50 14.70 6.43
C LEU A 137 0.29 14.36 4.94
N ILE A 138 0.01 13.10 4.63
CA ILE A 138 -0.21 12.66 3.25
C ILE A 138 -1.45 13.31 2.64
N ALA A 139 -2.52 13.45 3.40
CA ALA A 139 -3.72 14.14 2.94
C ALA A 139 -3.44 15.60 2.58
N SER A 140 -2.67 16.33 3.41
CA SER A 140 -2.37 17.74 3.20
C SER A 140 -1.32 18.00 2.13
N GLU A 141 -0.29 17.14 2.02
CA GLU A 141 0.86 17.37 1.15
C GLU A 141 0.79 16.65 -0.20
N TRP A 142 -0.03 15.62 -0.32
CA TRP A 142 -0.16 14.83 -1.55
C TRP A 142 -1.57 14.88 -2.14
N VAL A 143 -2.60 14.54 -1.35
CA VAL A 143 -3.95 14.38 -1.89
C VAL A 143 -4.60 15.74 -2.18
N LYS A 144 -4.63 16.64 -1.21
CA LYS A 144 -5.22 17.98 -1.38
C LYS A 144 -4.55 18.80 -2.50
N PRO A 145 -3.21 18.86 -2.62
CA PRO A 145 -2.56 19.58 -3.71
C PRO A 145 -2.85 18.99 -5.10
N GLY A 146 -3.17 17.71 -5.20
CA GLY A 146 -3.56 17.04 -6.45
C GLY A 146 -5.01 17.27 -6.88
N HIS A 147 -5.77 18.01 -6.08
CA HIS A 147 -7.14 18.41 -6.37
C HIS A 147 -7.19 19.71 -7.18
N ARG A 148 -8.07 19.79 -8.19
CA ARG A 148 -8.22 20.97 -9.06
C ARG A 148 -9.57 21.65 -8.93
N ALA A 149 -10.65 20.87 -8.85
CA ALA A 149 -12.02 21.38 -8.94
C ALA A 149 -13.01 20.49 -8.18
N GLY A 150 -14.09 21.13 -7.71
CA GLY A 150 -15.17 20.51 -6.96
C GLY A 150 -14.94 20.51 -5.44
N SER A 151 -15.97 20.17 -4.68
CA SER A 151 -15.95 20.18 -3.21
C SER A 151 -15.27 18.97 -2.58
N ASN A 152 -15.22 17.83 -3.29
CA ASN A 152 -14.72 16.57 -2.78
C ASN A 152 -13.33 16.25 -3.32
N SER A 153 -12.35 15.95 -2.46
CA SER A 153 -11.02 15.42 -2.83
C SER A 153 -11.03 13.89 -2.82
N HIS A 154 -9.99 13.28 -3.40
CA HIS A 154 -9.66 11.89 -3.10
C HIS A 154 -9.27 11.74 -1.62
N ASN A 155 -9.23 10.50 -1.15
CA ASN A 155 -8.86 10.18 0.23
C ASN A 155 -7.49 9.50 0.32
N VAL A 156 -7.01 9.40 1.56
CA VAL A 156 -5.98 8.44 1.99
C VAL A 156 -6.71 7.23 2.53
N SER A 157 -6.68 6.12 1.79
CA SER A 157 -7.32 4.87 2.23
C SER A 157 -6.40 4.16 3.22
N ALA A 158 -6.86 4.06 4.46
CA ALA A 158 -6.09 3.46 5.55
C ALA A 158 -6.98 2.62 6.46
N THR A 159 -6.41 1.54 6.98
CA THR A 159 -6.96 0.79 8.12
C THR A 159 -6.16 1.20 9.36
N VAL A 160 -6.82 1.74 10.34
CA VAL A 160 -6.22 2.19 11.59
C VAL A 160 -6.47 1.14 12.68
N SER A 161 -5.40 0.63 13.27
CA SER A 161 -5.49 -0.27 14.42
C SER A 161 -5.40 0.56 15.70
N VAL A 162 -6.40 0.44 16.56
CA VAL A 162 -6.47 1.16 17.85
C VAL A 162 -6.35 0.13 18.97
N LYS A 163 -5.35 0.30 19.86
CA LYS A 163 -5.20 -0.54 21.05
C LYS A 163 -6.22 -0.13 22.12
N SER A 164 -6.50 -1.02 23.05
CA SER A 164 -7.52 -0.80 24.09
C SER A 164 -7.26 0.45 24.96
N ASP A 165 -6.00 0.80 25.16
CA ASP A 165 -5.57 1.98 25.93
C ASP A 165 -5.52 3.27 25.09
N GLU A 166 -5.66 3.18 23.77
CA GLU A 166 -5.56 4.32 22.84
C GLU A 166 -6.92 4.91 22.44
N TRP A 167 -8.05 4.27 22.78
CA TRP A 167 -9.39 4.69 22.35
C TRP A 167 -9.73 6.15 22.69
N LYS A 168 -9.33 6.61 23.89
CA LYS A 168 -9.58 8.00 24.32
C LYS A 168 -8.82 9.04 23.49
N GLN A 169 -7.74 8.65 22.83
CA GLN A 169 -6.91 9.54 22.01
C GLN A 169 -7.35 9.53 20.53
N ALA A 170 -7.98 8.45 20.10
CA ALA A 170 -8.38 8.23 18.71
C ALA A 170 -9.79 8.71 18.36
N GLY A 171 -10.65 8.98 19.38
CA GLY A 171 -12.06 9.36 19.25
C GLY A 171 -12.35 10.86 19.33
#